data_d733b599b3494dea34b1ab831ba0540c
#
_entry.id   d733b599b3494dea34b1ab831ba0540c
#
_cell.length_a   1.000
_cell.length_b   1.000
_cell.length_c   1.000
_cell.angle_alpha   90.00
_cell.angle_beta   90.00
_cell.angle_gamma   90.00
#
_symmetry.space_group_name_H-M   'P 1'
#
loop_
_entity.id
_entity.type
_entity.pdbx_description
1 polymer ?
#
loop_
_entity_poly.entity_id
_entity_poly.type
_entity_poly.pdbx_seq_one_letter_code
_entity_poly.pdbx_strand_id
1 'polypeptide(L)'
;ALDADQRKRFQLAERLAEVADAVMGIVLHAEAIHDASHWRQLGEKVLVENADGRKRTGRTTVELAAVLDGLPDARVCLDLANVYQVDPTMLEMRRMLKAFAGRVGQVHLSQLDHACAHRPLMLGIVHELRQVARLVPDTMVILESCVDELSIASQVRLAKLCFQPLDASGTTTWSYPLPAGL
;
A
#
# COMPACT_ATOMS: atom_id res chain seq x y z
N ALA A 1 16.42 -20.91 -13.00
CA ALA A 1 15.14 -21.63 -13.04
C ALA A 1 14.34 -21.29 -11.78
N LEU A 2 13.04 -21.03 -11.94
CA LEU A 2 12.15 -20.85 -10.78
C LEU A 2 12.20 -22.07 -9.87
N ASP A 3 12.22 -21.84 -8.57
CA ASP A 3 11.98 -22.91 -7.63
C ASP A 3 10.50 -23.39 -7.70
N ALA A 4 10.21 -24.49 -7.02
CA ALA A 4 8.88 -25.11 -7.10
C ALA A 4 7.77 -24.19 -6.49
N ASP A 5 8.12 -23.40 -5.47
CA ASP A 5 7.16 -22.51 -4.79
C ASP A 5 6.84 -21.29 -5.66
N GLN A 6 7.84 -20.72 -6.32
CA GLN A 6 7.65 -19.61 -7.27
C GLN A 6 6.77 -20.02 -8.45
N ARG A 7 6.97 -21.22 -9.00
CA ARG A 7 6.10 -21.76 -10.06
C ARG A 7 4.66 -21.91 -9.62
N LYS A 8 4.43 -22.42 -8.40
CA LYS A 8 3.07 -22.56 -7.84
C LYS A 8 2.38 -21.21 -7.68
N ARG A 9 3.08 -20.20 -7.17
CA ARG A 9 2.53 -18.83 -6.99
C ARG A 9 2.17 -18.22 -8.33
N PHE A 10 3.03 -18.37 -9.33
CA PHE A 10 2.75 -17.90 -10.67
C PHE A 10 1.52 -18.60 -11.29
N GLN A 11 1.47 -19.93 -11.26
CA GLN A 11 0.32 -20.68 -11.76
C GLN A 11 -0.99 -20.31 -11.05
N LEU A 12 -0.92 -20.05 -9.75
CA LEU A 12 -2.08 -19.55 -9.01
C LEU A 12 -2.54 -18.18 -9.50
N ALA A 13 -1.59 -17.26 -9.72
CA ALA A 13 -1.90 -15.93 -10.22
C ALA A 13 -2.52 -15.96 -11.63
N GLU A 14 -1.99 -16.80 -12.54
CA GLU A 14 -2.59 -17.02 -13.87
C GLU A 14 -4.02 -17.53 -13.76
N ARG A 15 -4.25 -18.57 -12.94
CA ARG A 15 -5.59 -19.15 -12.75
C ARG A 15 -6.58 -18.15 -12.16
N LEU A 16 -6.12 -17.31 -11.22
CA LEU A 16 -6.95 -16.24 -10.66
C LEU A 16 -7.28 -15.18 -11.73
N ALA A 17 -6.34 -14.86 -12.60
CA ALA A 17 -6.55 -13.92 -13.69
C ALA A 17 -7.52 -14.46 -14.76
N GLU A 18 -7.51 -15.77 -15.02
CA GLU A 18 -8.43 -16.44 -15.97
C GLU A 18 -9.85 -16.54 -15.43
N VAL A 19 -9.99 -16.80 -14.12
CA VAL A 19 -11.31 -17.10 -13.50
C VAL A 19 -12.09 -15.82 -13.22
N ALA A 20 -11.46 -14.63 -13.25
CA ALA A 20 -12.10 -13.49 -12.67
C ALA A 20 -12.01 -12.21 -13.52
N ASP A 21 -13.09 -11.89 -14.22
CA ASP A 21 -13.45 -10.49 -14.51
C ASP A 21 -13.56 -9.64 -13.22
N ALA A 22 -13.69 -10.33 -12.07
CA ALA A 22 -13.78 -9.74 -10.74
C ALA A 22 -12.44 -9.55 -10.01
N VAL A 23 -11.31 -10.11 -10.48
CA VAL A 23 -9.99 -9.83 -9.90
C VAL A 23 -9.50 -8.47 -10.37
N MET A 24 -9.52 -7.50 -9.48
CA MET A 24 -9.10 -6.13 -9.78
C MET A 24 -7.58 -6.01 -9.90
N GLY A 25 -6.83 -6.89 -9.23
CA GLY A 25 -5.37 -6.93 -9.28
C GLY A 25 -4.78 -8.01 -8.38
N ILE A 26 -3.52 -8.28 -8.60
CA ILE A 26 -2.73 -9.26 -7.83
C ILE A 26 -1.55 -8.49 -7.22
N VAL A 27 -1.56 -8.35 -5.90
CA VAL A 27 -0.49 -7.67 -5.19
C VAL A 27 0.68 -8.63 -4.96
N LEU A 28 1.86 -8.20 -5.35
CA LEU A 28 3.11 -8.94 -5.19
C LEU A 28 4.14 -8.07 -4.48
N HIS A 29 4.71 -8.58 -3.40
CA HIS A 29 5.89 -7.96 -2.82
C HIS A 29 7.06 -7.95 -3.82
N ALA A 30 7.77 -6.84 -3.93
CA ALA A 30 8.89 -6.67 -4.85
C ALA A 30 9.92 -7.80 -4.74
N GLU A 31 10.21 -8.29 -3.53
CA GLU A 31 11.17 -9.39 -3.30
C GLU A 31 10.67 -10.76 -3.80
N ALA A 32 9.38 -10.93 -4.03
CA ALA A 32 8.83 -12.18 -4.57
C ALA A 32 8.98 -12.30 -6.09
N ILE A 33 9.41 -11.22 -6.74
CA ILE A 33 9.57 -11.14 -8.19
C ILE A 33 11.02 -11.45 -8.55
N HIS A 34 11.35 -12.72 -8.66
CA HIS A 34 12.70 -13.17 -9.03
C HIS A 34 12.90 -13.20 -10.53
N ASP A 35 11.86 -13.47 -11.30
CA ASP A 35 11.85 -13.46 -12.76
C ASP A 35 10.60 -12.72 -13.24
N ALA A 36 10.80 -11.52 -13.72
CA ALA A 36 9.74 -10.66 -14.21
C ALA A 36 9.02 -11.24 -15.46
N SER A 37 9.67 -12.10 -16.23
CA SER A 37 9.10 -12.63 -17.48
C SER A 37 7.78 -13.37 -17.25
N HIS A 38 7.66 -14.07 -16.13
CA HIS A 38 6.45 -14.82 -15.79
C HIS A 38 5.26 -13.92 -15.41
N TRP A 39 5.55 -12.75 -14.83
CA TRP A 39 4.52 -11.81 -14.37
C TRP A 39 4.10 -10.81 -15.45
N ARG A 40 4.99 -10.58 -16.42
CA ARG A 40 4.78 -9.57 -17.49
C ARG A 40 3.50 -9.80 -18.29
N GLN A 41 3.13 -11.05 -18.52
CA GLN A 41 1.92 -11.40 -19.28
C GLN A 41 0.62 -11.00 -18.56
N LEU A 42 0.66 -10.74 -17.25
CA LEU A 42 -0.50 -10.28 -16.48
C LEU A 42 -0.71 -8.76 -16.58
N GLY A 43 0.27 -8.04 -17.14
CA GLY A 43 0.16 -6.60 -17.42
C GLY A 43 -0.25 -5.77 -16.20
N GLU A 44 -1.24 -4.91 -16.37
CA GLU A 44 -1.76 -4.01 -15.34
C GLU A 44 -2.45 -4.71 -14.16
N LYS A 45 -2.72 -6.01 -14.26
CA LYS A 45 -3.25 -6.79 -13.14
C LYS A 45 -2.21 -7.03 -12.04
N VAL A 46 -0.91 -6.89 -12.36
CA VAL A 46 0.15 -6.95 -11.35
C VAL A 46 0.28 -5.60 -10.66
N LEU A 47 0.20 -5.62 -9.34
CA LEU A 47 0.53 -4.50 -8.48
C LEU A 47 1.77 -4.86 -7.66
N VAL A 48 2.87 -4.16 -7.91
CA VAL A 48 4.11 -4.39 -7.15
C VAL A 48 4.07 -3.55 -5.88
N GLU A 49 4.15 -4.20 -4.74
CA GLU A 49 4.12 -3.56 -3.45
C GLU A 49 5.52 -3.20 -2.97
N ASN A 50 5.67 -1.98 -2.47
CA ASN A 50 6.89 -1.55 -1.78
C ASN A 50 7.04 -2.29 -0.44
N ALA A 51 8.27 -2.50 -0.05
CA ALA A 51 8.63 -3.38 1.05
C ALA A 51 9.02 -2.61 2.33
N ASP A 52 8.85 -3.26 3.47
CA ASP A 52 9.37 -2.83 4.77
C ASP A 52 10.89 -3.00 4.89
N GLY A 53 11.50 -2.42 5.92
CA GLY A 53 12.94 -2.38 6.14
C GLY A 53 13.62 -3.75 6.36
N ARG A 54 12.86 -4.83 6.61
CA ARG A 54 13.41 -6.19 6.76
C ARG A 54 13.71 -6.84 5.41
N LYS A 55 13.11 -6.33 4.35
CA LYS A 55 13.21 -6.89 3.00
C LYS A 55 14.50 -6.41 2.33
N ARG A 56 14.93 -7.13 1.28
CA ARG A 56 16.17 -6.82 0.57
C ARG A 56 15.99 -5.88 -0.59
N THR A 57 14.77 -5.76 -1.12
CA THR A 57 14.46 -4.94 -2.29
C THR A 57 13.05 -4.37 -2.21
N GLY A 58 12.80 -3.29 -2.94
CA GLY A 58 11.49 -2.62 -3.00
C GLY A 58 11.24 -1.62 -1.87
N ARG A 59 12.24 -1.30 -1.03
CA ARG A 59 12.11 -0.39 0.11
C ARG A 59 12.18 1.08 -0.27
N THR A 60 12.92 1.37 -1.35
CA THR A 60 13.16 2.73 -1.82
C THR A 60 12.62 2.91 -3.24
N THR A 61 12.46 4.16 -3.66
CA THR A 61 12.05 4.50 -5.03
C THR A 61 12.98 3.86 -6.06
N VAL A 62 14.28 3.85 -5.81
CA VAL A 62 15.27 3.27 -6.73
C VAL A 62 15.13 1.75 -6.81
N GLU A 63 14.99 1.09 -5.66
CA GLU A 63 14.82 -0.36 -5.60
C GLU A 63 13.51 -0.80 -6.26
N LEU A 64 12.43 -0.07 -6.02
CA LEU A 64 11.12 -0.36 -6.62
C LEU A 64 11.12 -0.11 -8.13
N ALA A 65 11.77 0.97 -8.59
CA ALA A 65 11.93 1.26 -10.01
C ALA A 65 12.67 0.13 -10.74
N ALA A 66 13.74 -0.39 -10.15
CA ALA A 66 14.49 -1.50 -10.74
C ALA A 66 13.64 -2.78 -10.93
N VAL A 67 12.70 -3.05 -10.02
CA VAL A 67 11.74 -4.15 -10.19
C VAL A 67 10.74 -3.85 -11.30
N LEU A 68 10.23 -2.61 -11.33
CA LEU A 68 9.24 -2.16 -12.31
C LEU A 68 9.79 -2.04 -13.74
N ASP A 69 11.11 -1.90 -13.91
CA ASP A 69 11.77 -1.94 -15.23
C ASP A 69 11.56 -3.29 -15.92
N GLY A 70 11.50 -4.37 -15.15
CA GLY A 70 11.15 -5.70 -15.63
C GLY A 70 9.66 -5.89 -15.94
N LEU A 71 8.79 -4.99 -15.47
CA LEU A 71 7.33 -5.08 -15.51
C LEU A 71 6.73 -3.74 -15.97
N PRO A 72 6.90 -3.37 -17.26
CA PRO A 72 6.53 -2.03 -17.75
C PRO A 72 5.06 -1.69 -17.54
N ASP A 73 4.16 -2.67 -17.65
CA ASP A 73 2.72 -2.48 -17.55
C ASP A 73 2.19 -2.67 -16.12
N ALA A 74 3.02 -3.18 -15.18
CA ALA A 74 2.59 -3.38 -13.81
C ALA A 74 2.31 -2.05 -13.11
N ARG A 75 1.34 -2.06 -12.23
CA ARG A 75 0.99 -0.93 -11.36
C ARG A 75 1.73 -1.03 -10.03
N VAL A 76 1.61 -0.02 -9.21
CA VAL A 76 2.19 0.03 -7.86
C VAL A 76 1.07 -0.11 -6.83
N CYS A 77 1.26 -1.02 -5.87
CA CYS A 77 0.57 -1.00 -4.61
C CYS A 77 1.46 -0.23 -3.62
N LEU A 78 1.02 0.94 -3.18
CA LEU A 78 1.81 1.77 -2.28
C LEU A 78 1.39 1.52 -0.84
N ASP A 79 2.19 0.74 -0.10
CA ASP A 79 2.00 0.57 1.35
C ASP A 79 2.66 1.74 2.10
N LEU A 80 1.82 2.56 2.72
CA LEU A 80 2.26 3.76 3.43
C LEU A 80 2.99 3.42 4.73
N ALA A 81 2.61 2.34 5.40
CA ALA A 81 3.23 1.92 6.64
C ALA A 81 4.65 1.37 6.41
N ASN A 82 4.84 0.60 5.33
CA ASN A 82 6.15 0.11 4.92
C ASN A 82 7.11 1.25 4.62
N VAL A 83 6.66 2.26 3.86
CA VAL A 83 7.53 3.43 3.57
C VAL A 83 7.83 4.22 4.83
N TYR A 84 6.83 4.46 5.70
CA TYR A 84 7.03 5.18 6.96
C TYR A 84 8.05 4.46 7.87
N GLN A 85 8.01 3.14 7.91
CA GLN A 85 8.95 2.35 8.69
C GLN A 85 10.38 2.44 8.15
N VAL A 86 10.56 2.54 6.81
CA VAL A 86 11.87 2.72 6.16
C VAL A 86 12.39 4.14 6.34
N ASP A 87 11.52 5.14 6.16
CA ASP A 87 11.86 6.56 6.27
C ASP A 87 10.73 7.35 6.97
N PRO A 88 10.82 7.50 8.31
CA PRO A 88 9.85 8.28 9.07
C PRO A 88 9.81 9.77 8.70
N THR A 89 10.78 10.29 7.94
CA THR A 89 10.75 11.68 7.45
C THR A 89 9.76 11.88 6.31
N MET A 90 9.20 10.82 5.76
CA MET A 90 8.28 10.83 4.62
C MET A 90 8.87 11.36 3.31
N LEU A 91 10.19 11.55 3.24
CA LEU A 91 10.86 11.99 2.03
C LEU A 91 10.80 10.91 0.94
N GLU A 92 11.05 9.65 1.34
CA GLU A 92 10.97 8.52 0.41
C GLU A 92 9.55 8.30 -0.11
N MET A 93 8.54 8.47 0.73
CA MET A 93 7.14 8.46 0.33
C MET A 93 6.85 9.49 -0.76
N ARG A 94 7.33 10.73 -0.56
CA ARG A 94 7.17 11.80 -1.57
C ARG A 94 7.87 11.49 -2.88
N ARG A 95 9.05 10.84 -2.81
CA ARG A 95 9.79 10.39 -4.00
C ARG A 95 9.02 9.32 -4.75
N MET A 96 8.50 8.29 -4.06
CA MET A 96 7.69 7.23 -4.65
C MET A 96 6.42 7.80 -5.30
N LEU A 97 5.69 8.65 -4.60
CA LEU A 97 4.49 9.29 -5.14
C LEU A 97 4.80 10.14 -6.39
N LYS A 98 5.93 10.86 -6.39
CA LYS A 98 6.35 11.63 -7.56
C LYS A 98 6.76 10.74 -8.73
N ALA A 99 7.49 9.66 -8.46
CA ALA A 99 8.01 8.76 -9.50
C ALA A 99 6.92 7.89 -10.12
N PHE A 100 5.96 7.46 -9.32
CA PHE A 100 4.99 6.43 -9.71
C PHE A 100 3.53 6.92 -9.71
N ALA A 101 3.25 8.24 -9.60
CA ALA A 101 1.88 8.76 -9.50
C ALA A 101 0.93 8.18 -10.57
N GLY A 102 1.37 8.08 -11.82
CA GLY A 102 0.59 7.52 -12.92
C GLY A 102 0.46 5.99 -12.90
N ARG A 103 1.16 5.31 -12.00
CA ARG A 103 1.17 3.85 -11.88
C ARG A 103 0.57 3.35 -10.56
N VAL A 104 0.29 4.23 -9.60
CA VAL A 104 -0.34 3.82 -8.34
C VAL A 104 -1.75 3.29 -8.64
N GLY A 105 -1.94 2.03 -8.35
CA GLY A 105 -3.20 1.32 -8.59
C GLY A 105 -3.97 1.00 -7.33
N GLN A 106 -3.26 0.99 -6.21
CA GLN A 106 -3.81 0.66 -4.91
C GLN A 106 -2.91 1.25 -3.82
N VAL A 107 -3.49 1.53 -2.68
CA VAL A 107 -2.77 1.95 -1.47
C VAL A 107 -3.13 1.03 -0.32
N HIS A 108 -2.12 0.54 0.39
CA HIS A 108 -2.30 -0.15 1.67
C HIS A 108 -2.07 0.83 2.82
N LEU A 109 -2.92 0.73 3.81
CA LEU A 109 -2.91 1.61 4.97
C LEU A 109 -3.03 0.81 6.26
N SER A 110 -2.03 0.93 7.09
CA SER A 110 -1.97 0.35 8.42
C SER A 110 -0.96 1.11 9.27
N GLN A 111 -0.65 0.59 10.45
CA GLN A 111 0.52 0.94 11.23
C GLN A 111 1.39 -0.32 11.39
N LEU A 112 2.72 -0.19 11.38
CA LEU A 112 3.62 -1.28 11.71
C LEU A 112 4.14 -1.14 13.14
N ASP A 113 4.27 -2.26 13.82
CA ASP A 113 5.04 -2.34 15.05
C ASP A 113 6.55 -2.58 14.78
N HIS A 114 7.34 -2.70 15.84
CA HIS A 114 8.79 -2.95 15.74
C HIS A 114 9.14 -4.29 15.05
N ALA A 115 8.21 -5.24 15.07
CA ALA A 115 8.35 -6.52 14.36
C ALA A 115 7.82 -6.47 12.94
N CYS A 116 7.45 -5.27 12.44
CA CYS A 116 6.79 -5.03 11.16
C CYS A 116 5.49 -5.85 10.99
N ALA A 117 4.76 -6.05 12.07
CA ALA A 117 3.41 -6.61 12.01
C ALA A 117 2.40 -5.46 11.86
N HIS A 118 1.41 -5.68 10.98
CA HIS A 118 0.33 -4.71 10.78
C HIS A 118 -0.51 -4.57 12.05
N ARG A 119 -0.71 -3.34 12.47
CA ARG A 119 -1.45 -2.94 13.66
C ARG A 119 -2.56 -1.96 13.30
N PRO A 120 -3.57 -1.83 14.16
CA PRO A 120 -4.59 -0.81 13.99
C PRO A 120 -4.00 0.59 13.88
N LEU A 121 -4.60 1.40 13.02
CA LEU A 121 -4.27 2.82 12.94
C LEU A 121 -4.50 3.52 14.29
N MET A 122 -3.55 4.35 14.67
CA MET A 122 -3.66 5.27 15.80
C MET A 122 -3.58 6.72 15.31
N LEU A 123 -4.12 7.65 16.08
CA LEU A 123 -4.16 9.07 15.70
C LEU A 123 -2.78 9.65 15.41
N GLY A 124 -1.74 9.22 16.11
CA GLY A 124 -0.37 9.67 15.85
C GLY A 124 0.08 9.35 14.44
N ILE A 125 -0.08 8.10 13.99
CA ILE A 125 0.31 7.71 12.62
C ILE A 125 -0.58 8.37 11.56
N VAL A 126 -1.88 8.53 11.84
CA VAL A 126 -2.80 9.27 10.96
C VAL A 126 -2.30 10.70 10.72
N HIS A 127 -1.83 11.37 11.77
CA HIS A 127 -1.26 12.72 11.65
C HIS A 127 -0.05 12.76 10.73
N GLU A 128 0.88 11.82 10.89
CA GLU A 128 2.09 11.73 10.06
C GLU A 128 1.75 11.40 8.60
N LEU A 129 0.93 10.37 8.37
CA LEU A 129 0.55 9.94 7.02
C LEU A 129 -0.24 11.00 6.26
N ARG A 130 -1.05 11.80 6.96
CA ARG A 130 -1.87 12.86 6.37
C ARG A 130 -1.06 13.89 5.57
N GLN A 131 0.21 14.13 5.96
CA GLN A 131 1.09 15.06 5.27
C GLN A 131 1.38 14.65 3.82
N VAL A 132 1.27 13.38 3.51
CA VAL A 132 1.56 12.81 2.18
C VAL A 132 0.33 12.17 1.53
N ALA A 133 -0.65 11.74 2.30
CA ALA A 133 -1.85 11.09 1.78
C ALA A 133 -2.60 11.93 0.72
N ARG A 134 -2.54 13.27 0.84
CA ARG A 134 -3.09 14.20 -0.15
C ARG A 134 -2.40 14.17 -1.52
N LEU A 135 -1.20 13.58 -1.59
CA LEU A 135 -0.43 13.42 -2.83
C LEU A 135 -0.76 12.07 -3.51
N VAL A 136 -1.45 11.20 -2.80
CA VAL A 136 -1.92 9.93 -3.33
C VAL A 136 -2.99 10.21 -4.39
N PRO A 137 -2.89 9.62 -5.59
CA PRO A 137 -3.93 9.75 -6.59
C PRO A 137 -5.24 9.10 -6.13
N ASP A 138 -6.36 9.49 -6.75
CA ASP A 138 -7.66 8.86 -6.48
C ASP A 138 -7.60 7.39 -6.89
N THR A 139 -7.54 6.52 -5.90
CA THR A 139 -7.39 5.08 -6.08
C THR A 139 -7.95 4.31 -4.88
N MET A 140 -8.01 2.99 -5.02
CA MET A 140 -8.46 2.11 -3.95
C MET A 140 -7.52 2.16 -2.75
N VAL A 141 -8.09 2.28 -1.55
CA VAL A 141 -7.36 2.18 -0.28
C VAL A 141 -7.82 0.94 0.46
N ILE A 142 -6.89 0.08 0.82
CA ILE A 142 -7.12 -1.14 1.60
C ILE A 142 -6.53 -0.97 2.99
N LEU A 143 -7.35 -1.26 4.00
CA LEU A 143 -6.91 -1.33 5.39
C LEU A 143 -6.35 -2.72 5.69
N GLU A 144 -5.07 -2.79 6.03
CA GLU A 144 -4.40 -4.04 6.42
C GLU A 144 -4.26 -4.18 7.95
N SER A 145 -5.10 -3.48 8.68
CA SER A 145 -5.10 -3.54 10.13
C SER A 145 -5.75 -4.83 10.62
N CYS A 146 -5.03 -5.61 11.44
CA CYS A 146 -5.63 -6.75 12.14
C CYS A 146 -6.47 -6.23 13.31
N VAL A 147 -7.80 -6.21 13.14
CA VAL A 147 -8.75 -5.73 14.15
C VAL A 147 -9.95 -6.68 14.27
N ASP A 148 -10.63 -6.59 15.39
CA ASP A 148 -11.92 -7.25 15.56
C ASP A 148 -13.03 -6.50 14.78
N GLU A 149 -14.14 -7.18 14.59
CA GLU A 149 -15.29 -6.65 13.82
C GLU A 149 -15.81 -5.30 14.38
N LEU A 150 -15.82 -5.16 15.70
CA LEU A 150 -16.32 -3.94 16.35
C LEU A 150 -15.44 -2.72 16.08
N SER A 151 -14.17 -2.94 15.81
CA SER A 151 -13.18 -1.90 15.54
C SER A 151 -13.12 -1.45 14.08
N ILE A 152 -13.70 -2.20 13.14
CA ILE A 152 -13.62 -1.89 11.69
C ILE A 152 -14.12 -0.48 11.39
N ALA A 153 -15.30 -0.10 11.92
CA ALA A 153 -15.89 1.21 11.66
C ALA A 153 -15.00 2.37 12.15
N SER A 154 -14.29 2.18 13.27
CA SER A 154 -13.36 3.19 13.80
C SER A 154 -12.11 3.29 12.92
N GLN A 155 -11.58 2.17 12.44
CA GLN A 155 -10.43 2.14 11.53
C GLN A 155 -10.75 2.79 10.18
N VAL A 156 -11.93 2.55 9.63
CA VAL A 156 -12.39 3.22 8.40
C VAL A 156 -12.47 4.74 8.62
N ARG A 157 -12.96 5.20 9.78
CA ARG A 157 -12.96 6.65 10.10
C ARG A 157 -11.55 7.22 10.16
N LEU A 158 -10.61 6.53 10.81
CA LEU A 158 -9.21 6.94 10.90
C LEU A 158 -8.54 6.97 9.51
N ALA A 159 -8.80 5.96 8.67
CA ALA A 159 -8.32 5.95 7.29
C ALA A 159 -8.85 7.16 6.49
N LYS A 160 -10.12 7.44 6.56
CA LYS A 160 -10.71 8.62 5.90
C LYS A 160 -10.05 9.92 6.36
N LEU A 161 -9.70 10.05 7.64
CA LEU A 161 -9.00 11.21 8.17
C LEU A 161 -7.60 11.40 7.53
N CYS A 162 -6.90 10.32 7.16
CA CYS A 162 -5.62 10.44 6.45
C CYS A 162 -5.75 11.20 5.13
N PHE A 163 -6.85 11.03 4.40
CA PHE A 163 -7.06 11.58 3.06
C PHE A 163 -7.89 12.87 3.03
N GLN A 164 -8.46 13.28 4.17
CA GLN A 164 -9.19 14.54 4.23
C GLN A 164 -8.25 15.74 4.07
N PRO A 165 -8.63 16.78 3.31
CA PRO A 165 -7.89 18.02 3.26
C PRO A 165 -7.70 18.61 4.65
N LEU A 166 -6.59 19.29 4.89
CA LEU A 166 -6.45 20.18 6.04
C LEU A 166 -7.33 21.41 5.78
N ASP A 167 -7.99 21.92 6.80
CA ASP A 167 -8.65 23.20 6.70
C ASP A 167 -7.63 24.34 6.46
N ALA A 168 -8.12 25.51 6.12
CA ALA A 168 -7.27 26.68 5.81
C ALA A 168 -6.37 27.13 6.98
N SER A 169 -6.64 26.66 8.21
CA SER A 169 -5.86 26.96 9.42
C SER A 169 -4.78 25.90 9.69
N GLY A 170 -4.74 24.80 8.91
CA GLY A 170 -3.87 23.66 9.18
C GLY A 170 -4.28 22.85 10.43
N THR A 171 -5.38 23.23 11.04
CA THR A 171 -5.98 22.55 12.18
C THR A 171 -7.12 21.65 11.71
N THR A 172 -7.21 20.51 12.34
CA THR A 172 -8.36 19.63 12.18
C THR A 172 -9.41 20.09 13.16
N THR A 173 -10.52 20.64 12.67
CA THR A 173 -11.72 20.78 13.51
C THR A 173 -12.26 19.37 13.76
N TRP A 174 -11.96 18.84 14.92
CA TRP A 174 -12.47 17.56 15.40
C TRP A 174 -13.94 17.75 15.78
N SER A 175 -14.84 17.72 14.83
CA SER A 175 -16.24 17.52 15.14
C SER A 175 -16.47 16.00 15.29
N TYR A 176 -16.23 15.47 16.47
CA TYR A 176 -16.80 14.20 16.85
C TYR A 176 -18.31 14.44 17.06
N PRO A 177 -19.20 13.84 16.27
CA PRO A 177 -20.53 13.63 16.77
C PRO A 177 -20.39 12.64 17.92
N LEU A 178 -20.56 13.13 19.16
CA LEU A 178 -20.76 12.24 20.30
C LEU A 178 -21.89 11.30 19.95
N PRO A 179 -21.80 9.98 20.23
CA PRO A 179 -22.93 9.09 20.07
C PRO A 179 -24.08 9.68 20.87
N ALA A 180 -25.23 9.91 20.21
CA ALA A 180 -26.43 10.33 20.87
C ALA A 180 -26.84 9.22 21.85
N GLY A 181 -26.74 9.50 23.14
CA GLY A 181 -27.22 8.65 24.22
C GLY A 181 -26.11 8.03 25.07
N LEU A 182 -25.59 8.78 26.03
CA LEU A 182 -25.24 8.37 27.38
C LEU A 182 -26.13 9.11 28.34
#